data_73611ecdc757f2da46af6bbe206a9641
#
_entry.id   73611ecdc757f2da46af6bbe206a9641
#
_cell.length_a   1.000
_cell.length_b   1.000
_cell.length_c   1.000
_cell.angle_alpha   90.00
_cell.angle_beta   90.00
_cell.angle_gamma   90.00
#
_symmetry.space_group_name_H-M   'P 1'
#
loop_
_entity.id
_entity.type
_entity.pdbx_description
1 polymer ?
#
loop_
_entity_poly.entity_id
_entity_poly.type
_entity_poly.pdbx_seq_one_letter_code
_entity_poly.pdbx_strand_id
1 'polypeptide(L)'
;MTAAPVPPRRRPFLQLDVFADAPQRGNPLAVVLEAEDLADEDMQRIAQWTNLSETTFLLPPTTADADYRVRIWTPSGELPFAGHPTLGTARAWLHAGGVPSGERIVQECALGLVQVRRSEAERDAEPAGERLAFAAPPLLREGPLEEDEVGRIAAALGIPRSAVRGHTWADNGPGWQVLELEDAEQVLSLDPDVVALGNRKVGVIGRWRSGEPDASGDASLDPDAAPLYEVRAFAPVGVEDPITGSLNAGIGQWLVARGEAPERWTAAQGTVLGREGRVHLEQAADGTLWVGGSTVLTVEGTILA
;
A
#
# COMPACT_ATOMS: atom_id res chain seq x y z
N MET A 1 -21.67 28.44 -14.47
CA MET A 1 -22.88 28.02 -13.74
C MET A 1 -22.45 26.89 -12.85
N THR A 2 -22.35 27.08 -11.55
CA THR A 2 -22.14 26.01 -10.59
C THR A 2 -23.40 25.16 -10.53
N ALA A 3 -23.28 23.86 -10.78
CA ALA A 3 -24.39 22.92 -10.60
C ALA A 3 -24.97 23.07 -9.18
N ALA A 4 -26.28 22.95 -9.04
CA ALA A 4 -26.90 22.94 -7.71
C ALA A 4 -26.31 21.78 -6.90
N PRO A 5 -26.02 21.96 -5.59
CA PRO A 5 -25.50 20.88 -4.77
C PRO A 5 -26.49 19.73 -4.76
N VAL A 6 -26.01 18.52 -5.02
CA VAL A 6 -26.79 17.28 -4.93
C VAL A 6 -27.15 17.10 -3.45
N PRO A 7 -28.43 16.83 -3.09
CA PRO A 7 -28.79 16.60 -1.73
C PRO A 7 -28.10 15.36 -1.18
N PRO A 8 -27.63 15.37 0.08
CA PRO A 8 -26.96 14.21 0.67
C PRO A 8 -27.89 12.99 0.66
N ARG A 9 -27.35 11.83 0.24
CA ARG A 9 -28.04 10.54 0.29
C ARG A 9 -27.23 9.51 1.06
N ARG A 10 -27.87 8.45 1.53
CA ARG A 10 -27.17 7.33 2.15
C ARG A 10 -26.49 6.51 1.04
N ARG A 11 -25.17 6.30 1.19
CA ARG A 11 -24.34 5.49 0.30
C ARG A 11 -23.80 4.30 1.06
N PRO A 12 -23.64 3.11 0.44
CA PRO A 12 -22.94 2.01 1.06
C PRO A 12 -21.53 2.43 1.44
N PHE A 13 -21.12 2.05 2.65
CA PHE A 13 -19.83 2.39 3.23
C PHE A 13 -19.22 1.15 3.84
N LEU A 14 -17.97 0.88 3.48
CA LEU A 14 -17.18 -0.21 4.02
C LEU A 14 -15.90 0.34 4.64
N GLN A 15 -15.45 -0.26 5.73
CA GLN A 15 -14.10 -0.06 6.22
C GLN A 15 -13.39 -1.39 6.31
N LEU A 16 -12.19 -1.46 5.76
CA LEU A 16 -11.39 -2.66 5.66
C LEU A 16 -10.04 -2.45 6.31
N ASP A 17 -9.44 -3.53 6.82
CA ASP A 17 -8.03 -3.60 7.14
C ASP A 17 -7.29 -4.31 6.00
N VAL A 18 -6.24 -3.69 5.49
CA VAL A 18 -5.45 -4.21 4.38
C VAL A 18 -4.06 -4.62 4.86
N PHE A 19 -3.53 -5.72 4.32
CA PHE A 19 -2.25 -6.33 4.67
C PHE A 19 -2.20 -6.97 6.07
N ALA A 20 -3.32 -7.39 6.62
CA ALA A 20 -3.36 -8.18 7.84
C ALA A 20 -4.50 -9.19 7.81
N ASP A 21 -4.33 -10.30 8.54
CA ASP A 21 -5.28 -11.40 8.61
C ASP A 21 -6.35 -11.20 9.70
N ALA A 22 -6.20 -10.19 10.55
CA ALA A 22 -7.10 -9.90 11.66
C ALA A 22 -7.57 -8.43 11.64
N PRO A 23 -8.81 -8.17 12.14
CA PRO A 23 -9.32 -6.81 12.26
C PRO A 23 -8.45 -5.92 13.15
N GLN A 24 -8.31 -4.65 12.80
CA GLN A 24 -7.57 -3.58 13.49
C GLN A 24 -6.03 -3.84 13.56
N ARG A 25 -5.52 -4.76 12.71
CA ARG A 25 -4.10 -5.09 12.63
C ARG A 25 -3.43 -4.62 11.34
N GLY A 26 -4.23 -4.26 10.34
CA GLY A 26 -3.78 -3.78 9.02
C GLY A 26 -3.73 -2.26 8.88
N ASN A 27 -3.69 -1.81 7.63
CA ASN A 27 -3.87 -0.41 7.27
C ASN A 27 -5.37 -0.17 6.96
N PRO A 28 -6.06 0.66 7.77
CA PRO A 28 -7.49 0.88 7.60
C PRO A 28 -7.78 1.70 6.35
N LEU A 29 -8.78 1.27 5.58
CA LEU A 29 -9.29 1.95 4.40
C LEU A 29 -10.79 2.16 4.50
N ALA A 30 -11.27 3.37 4.27
CA ALA A 30 -12.68 3.67 4.04
C ALA A 30 -12.99 3.59 2.54
N VAL A 31 -14.08 2.92 2.19
CA VAL A 31 -14.57 2.81 0.81
C VAL A 31 -16.02 3.29 0.75
N VAL A 32 -16.27 4.33 -0.04
CA VAL A 32 -17.60 4.84 -0.34
C VAL A 32 -18.02 4.31 -1.71
N LEU A 33 -19.09 3.54 -1.76
CA LEU A 33 -19.65 3.00 -2.99
C LEU A 33 -20.68 3.98 -3.58
N GLU A 34 -21.04 3.78 -4.85
CA GLU A 34 -22.02 4.62 -5.58
C GLU A 34 -21.67 6.13 -5.52
N ALA A 35 -20.39 6.45 -5.80
CA ALA A 35 -19.85 7.78 -5.61
C ALA A 35 -19.86 8.66 -6.89
N GLU A 36 -20.55 8.22 -7.96
CA GLU A 36 -20.51 8.85 -9.30
C GLU A 36 -21.01 10.28 -9.37
N ASP A 37 -21.85 10.69 -8.43
CA ASP A 37 -22.44 12.03 -8.33
C ASP A 37 -21.80 12.92 -7.26
N LEU A 38 -20.74 12.45 -6.57
CA LEU A 38 -19.99 13.24 -5.62
C LEU A 38 -19.02 14.19 -6.33
N ALA A 39 -19.04 15.45 -5.93
CA ALA A 39 -18.04 16.44 -6.37
C ALA A 39 -16.69 16.23 -5.66
N ASP A 40 -15.64 16.79 -6.22
CA ASP A 40 -14.28 16.71 -5.67
C ASP A 40 -14.20 17.23 -4.24
N GLU A 41 -14.92 18.34 -3.96
CA GLU A 41 -14.99 18.96 -2.63
C GLU A 41 -15.68 18.05 -1.61
N ASP A 42 -16.67 17.27 -2.04
CA ASP A 42 -17.37 16.30 -1.19
C ASP A 42 -16.47 15.12 -0.87
N MET A 43 -15.78 14.57 -1.86
CA MET A 43 -14.82 13.48 -1.68
C MET A 43 -13.68 13.91 -0.73
N GLN A 44 -13.12 15.10 -0.95
CA GLN A 44 -12.08 15.66 -0.06
C GLN A 44 -12.57 15.85 1.37
N ARG A 45 -13.78 16.37 1.54
CA ARG A 45 -14.37 16.59 2.87
C ARG A 45 -14.61 15.27 3.59
N ILE A 46 -15.08 14.23 2.90
CA ILE A 46 -15.26 12.90 3.47
C ILE A 46 -13.91 12.31 3.88
N ALA A 47 -12.87 12.41 3.03
CA ALA A 47 -11.52 11.93 3.36
C ALA A 47 -10.93 12.64 4.59
N GLN A 48 -11.13 13.96 4.71
CA GLN A 48 -10.73 14.71 5.89
C GLN A 48 -11.49 14.30 7.16
N TRP A 49 -12.79 14.01 7.02
CA TRP A 49 -13.64 13.63 8.14
C TRP A 49 -13.35 12.21 8.65
N THR A 50 -13.14 11.26 7.75
CA THR A 50 -12.73 9.88 8.12
C THR A 50 -11.36 9.87 8.79
N ASN A 51 -10.48 10.80 8.38
CA ASN A 51 -9.13 10.99 8.91
C ASN A 51 -8.28 9.69 8.91
N LEU A 52 -8.51 8.83 7.93
CA LEU A 52 -7.67 7.68 7.62
C LEU A 52 -6.56 8.10 6.66
N SER A 53 -5.55 7.25 6.49
CA SER A 53 -4.48 7.48 5.48
C SER A 53 -5.10 7.77 4.12
N GLU A 54 -6.06 6.94 3.69
CA GLU A 54 -6.86 7.16 2.49
C GLU A 54 -8.33 6.79 2.69
N THR A 55 -9.17 7.43 1.86
CA THR A 55 -10.57 7.10 1.61
C THR A 55 -10.75 6.95 0.11
N THR A 56 -11.38 5.88 -0.33
CA THR A 56 -11.64 5.63 -1.74
C THR A 56 -13.11 5.78 -2.09
N PHE A 57 -13.33 6.13 -3.36
CA PHE A 57 -14.65 6.31 -3.95
C PHE A 57 -14.76 5.41 -5.16
N LEU A 58 -15.68 4.45 -5.07
CA LEU A 58 -15.94 3.47 -6.13
C LEU A 58 -16.90 4.07 -7.16
N LEU A 59 -16.50 4.00 -8.42
CA LEU A 59 -17.21 4.59 -9.54
C LEU A 59 -17.34 3.57 -10.68
N PRO A 60 -18.31 3.75 -11.60
CA PRO A 60 -18.33 3.03 -12.86
C PRO A 60 -17.05 3.30 -13.66
N PRO A 61 -16.53 2.31 -14.41
CA PRO A 61 -15.37 2.49 -15.26
C PRO A 61 -15.68 3.45 -16.42
N THR A 62 -14.66 4.14 -16.94
CA THR A 62 -14.79 4.99 -18.13
C THR A 62 -14.31 4.30 -19.42
N THR A 63 -13.69 3.14 -19.29
CA THR A 63 -13.24 2.29 -20.38
C THR A 63 -13.80 0.87 -20.25
N ALA A 64 -14.00 0.20 -21.38
CA ALA A 64 -14.46 -1.20 -21.40
C ALA A 64 -13.38 -2.20 -20.92
N ASP A 65 -12.13 -1.76 -20.80
CA ASP A 65 -11.00 -2.58 -20.35
C ASP A 65 -10.89 -2.63 -18.81
N ALA A 66 -11.72 -1.87 -18.09
CA ALA A 66 -11.74 -1.83 -16.63
C ALA A 66 -13.04 -2.41 -16.07
N ASP A 67 -12.93 -3.07 -14.90
CA ASP A 67 -14.09 -3.60 -14.18
C ASP A 67 -14.75 -2.52 -13.31
N TYR A 68 -13.96 -1.62 -12.75
CA TYR A 68 -14.41 -0.46 -11.99
C TYR A 68 -13.37 0.67 -12.05
N ARG A 69 -13.80 1.87 -11.65
CA ARG A 69 -12.92 3.01 -11.43
C ARG A 69 -12.87 3.38 -9.96
N VAL A 70 -11.70 3.82 -9.51
CA VAL A 70 -11.48 4.31 -8.15
C VAL A 70 -10.88 5.71 -8.17
N ARG A 71 -11.32 6.56 -7.23
CA ARG A 71 -10.63 7.79 -6.86
C ARG A 71 -10.12 7.64 -5.43
N ILE A 72 -8.89 8.05 -5.20
CA ILE A 72 -8.16 7.81 -3.95
C ILE A 72 -7.82 9.15 -3.32
N TRP A 73 -8.36 9.40 -2.14
CA TRP A 73 -8.19 10.68 -1.45
C TRP A 73 -7.54 10.50 -0.09
N THR A 74 -6.53 11.35 0.19
CA THR A 74 -5.97 11.56 1.54
C THR A 74 -6.65 12.76 2.18
N PRO A 75 -6.47 13.00 3.49
CA PRO A 75 -6.90 14.26 4.11
C PRO A 75 -6.32 15.52 3.45
N SER A 76 -5.21 15.40 2.68
CA SER A 76 -4.51 16.52 2.05
C SER A 76 -4.79 16.69 0.55
N GLY A 77 -5.36 15.70 -0.12
CA GLY A 77 -5.64 15.74 -1.55
C GLY A 77 -5.76 14.37 -2.21
N GLU A 78 -6.05 14.36 -3.50
CA GLU A 78 -6.19 13.16 -4.31
C GLU A 78 -4.83 12.57 -4.70
N LEU A 79 -4.73 11.25 -4.72
CA LEU A 79 -3.57 10.50 -5.20
C LEU A 79 -3.89 9.80 -6.52
N PRO A 80 -2.93 9.75 -7.47
CA PRO A 80 -3.12 9.04 -8.72
C PRO A 80 -3.17 7.51 -8.53
N PHE A 81 -2.48 7.01 -7.51
CA PHE A 81 -2.41 5.58 -7.16
C PHE A 81 -1.96 5.43 -5.69
N ALA A 82 -2.47 4.40 -5.03
CA ALA A 82 -1.94 3.91 -3.76
C ALA A 82 -2.22 2.41 -3.61
N GLY A 83 -1.27 1.66 -3.01
CA GLY A 83 -1.30 0.18 -3.01
C GLY A 83 -2.40 -0.42 -2.14
N HIS A 84 -2.45 -0.08 -0.83
CA HIS A 84 -3.48 -0.63 0.05
C HIS A 84 -4.90 -0.18 -0.34
N PRO A 85 -5.13 1.07 -0.83
CA PRO A 85 -6.42 1.46 -1.37
C PRO A 85 -6.86 0.62 -2.57
N THR A 86 -5.93 0.22 -3.43
CA THR A 86 -6.23 -0.66 -4.56
C THR A 86 -6.75 -2.02 -4.09
N LEU A 87 -6.08 -2.66 -3.13
CA LEU A 87 -6.51 -3.97 -2.63
C LEU A 87 -7.82 -3.88 -1.84
N GLY A 88 -7.94 -2.90 -0.95
CA GLY A 88 -9.16 -2.72 -0.16
C GLY A 88 -10.38 -2.35 -1.02
N THR A 89 -10.20 -1.52 -2.05
CA THR A 89 -11.30 -1.19 -2.98
C THR A 89 -11.69 -2.40 -3.84
N ALA A 90 -10.71 -3.19 -4.32
CA ALA A 90 -11.01 -4.44 -5.03
C ALA A 90 -11.82 -5.41 -4.16
N ARG A 91 -11.45 -5.56 -2.89
CA ARG A 91 -12.21 -6.37 -1.93
C ARG A 91 -13.62 -5.83 -1.71
N ALA A 92 -13.76 -4.51 -1.53
CA ALA A 92 -15.06 -3.86 -1.37
C ALA A 92 -15.95 -4.04 -2.62
N TRP A 93 -15.38 -3.91 -3.82
CA TRP A 93 -16.07 -4.13 -5.08
C TRP A 93 -16.57 -5.56 -5.23
N LEU A 94 -15.72 -6.56 -4.91
CA LEU A 94 -16.11 -7.98 -4.89
C LEU A 94 -17.22 -8.25 -3.87
N HIS A 95 -17.11 -7.68 -2.66
CA HIS A 95 -18.14 -7.80 -1.61
C HIS A 95 -19.48 -7.21 -2.04
N ALA A 96 -19.46 -6.13 -2.81
CA ALA A 96 -20.67 -5.52 -3.38
C ALA A 96 -21.26 -6.29 -4.58
N GLY A 97 -20.73 -7.46 -4.91
CA GLY A 97 -21.22 -8.31 -6.01
C GLY A 97 -20.53 -8.06 -7.34
N GLY A 98 -19.39 -7.37 -7.33
CA GLY A 98 -18.57 -7.19 -8.52
C GLY A 98 -18.05 -8.52 -9.07
N VAL A 99 -18.13 -8.68 -10.39
CA VAL A 99 -17.67 -9.88 -11.10
C VAL A 99 -16.62 -9.44 -12.14
N PRO A 100 -15.38 -9.93 -12.04
CA PRO A 100 -14.35 -9.60 -13.02
C PRO A 100 -14.74 -10.03 -14.44
N SER A 101 -14.43 -9.21 -15.42
CA SER A 101 -14.66 -9.52 -16.84
C SER A 101 -13.71 -10.60 -17.39
N GLY A 102 -12.58 -10.84 -16.69
CA GLY A 102 -11.55 -11.80 -17.05
C GLY A 102 -11.00 -12.56 -15.84
N GLU A 103 -9.81 -13.13 -15.99
CA GLU A 103 -9.10 -13.84 -14.90
C GLU A 103 -8.61 -12.90 -13.80
N ARG A 104 -8.39 -11.63 -14.13
CA ARG A 104 -7.89 -10.60 -13.25
C ARG A 104 -8.92 -9.49 -13.13
N ILE A 105 -8.93 -8.85 -11.98
CA ILE A 105 -9.69 -7.61 -11.78
C ILE A 105 -8.87 -6.48 -12.39
N VAL A 106 -9.50 -5.60 -13.14
CA VAL A 106 -8.85 -4.42 -13.73
C VAL A 106 -9.44 -3.15 -13.12
N GLN A 107 -8.65 -2.48 -12.29
CA GLN A 107 -8.98 -1.19 -11.69
C GLN A 107 -8.54 -0.05 -12.62
N GLU A 108 -9.43 0.89 -12.89
CA GLU A 108 -9.09 2.19 -13.48
C GLU A 108 -8.83 3.21 -12.37
N CYS A 109 -7.70 3.91 -12.43
CA CYS A 109 -7.37 5.04 -11.55
C CYS A 109 -6.64 6.14 -12.35
N ALA A 110 -6.27 7.24 -11.69
CA ALA A 110 -5.60 8.35 -12.38
C ALA A 110 -4.21 7.98 -12.96
N LEU A 111 -3.56 6.94 -12.42
CA LEU A 111 -2.32 6.39 -13.00
C LEU A 111 -2.57 5.58 -14.28
N GLY A 112 -3.80 5.08 -14.50
CA GLY A 112 -4.17 4.18 -15.60
C GLY A 112 -4.81 2.89 -15.10
N LEU A 113 -4.65 1.81 -15.86
CA LEU A 113 -5.20 0.49 -15.53
C LEU A 113 -4.23 -0.29 -14.65
N VAL A 114 -4.73 -0.78 -13.51
CA VAL A 114 -3.98 -1.59 -12.56
C VAL A 114 -4.63 -2.97 -12.47
N GLN A 115 -3.85 -4.00 -12.69
CA GLN A 115 -4.31 -5.37 -12.56
C GLN A 115 -4.25 -5.82 -11.11
N VAL A 116 -5.31 -6.47 -10.65
CA VAL A 116 -5.39 -7.12 -9.33
C VAL A 116 -5.73 -8.58 -9.54
N ARG A 117 -4.99 -9.47 -8.89
CA ARG A 117 -5.27 -10.91 -8.89
C ARG A 117 -5.75 -11.38 -7.53
N ARG A 118 -6.54 -12.42 -7.51
CA ARG A 118 -6.94 -13.17 -6.31
C ARG A 118 -5.97 -14.32 -6.10
N SER A 119 -5.64 -14.65 -4.86
CA SER A 119 -4.89 -15.87 -4.55
C SER A 119 -5.72 -17.11 -4.92
N GLU A 120 -5.10 -18.08 -5.60
CA GLU A 120 -5.80 -19.32 -6.00
C GLU A 120 -6.16 -20.20 -4.79
N ALA A 121 -5.37 -20.13 -3.71
CA ALA A 121 -5.58 -20.95 -2.51
C ALA A 121 -6.83 -20.59 -1.70
N GLU A 122 -7.45 -19.42 -1.96
CA GLU A 122 -8.50 -18.86 -1.10
C GLU A 122 -9.80 -18.52 -1.85
N ARG A 123 -9.95 -18.95 -3.11
CA ARG A 123 -11.19 -18.71 -3.89
C ARG A 123 -12.44 -19.28 -3.24
N ASP A 124 -12.29 -20.29 -2.38
CA ASP A 124 -13.36 -21.00 -1.70
C ASP A 124 -13.35 -20.83 -0.16
N ALA A 125 -12.44 -20.00 0.40
CA ALA A 125 -12.35 -19.78 1.84
C ALA A 125 -13.29 -18.66 2.29
N GLU A 126 -14.20 -18.99 3.20
CA GLU A 126 -15.06 -18.02 3.91
C GLU A 126 -14.24 -17.18 4.92
N PRO A 127 -14.72 -16.05 5.38
CA PRO A 127 -14.42 -14.66 5.02
C PRO A 127 -13.30 -14.01 5.84
N ALA A 128 -12.33 -14.73 6.34
CA ALA A 128 -11.31 -14.21 7.27
C ALA A 128 -10.12 -13.54 6.59
N GLY A 129 -10.22 -13.12 5.36
CA GLY A 129 -9.15 -12.35 4.73
C GLY A 129 -8.81 -12.86 3.33
N GLU A 130 -9.56 -12.38 2.33
CA GLU A 130 -9.21 -12.66 0.95
C GLU A 130 -7.86 -12.02 0.60
N ARG A 131 -6.92 -12.82 0.10
CA ARG A 131 -5.63 -12.33 -0.38
C ARG A 131 -5.73 -11.83 -1.81
N LEU A 132 -5.40 -10.56 -1.94
CA LEU A 132 -5.34 -9.86 -3.22
C LEU A 132 -3.92 -9.37 -3.47
N ALA A 133 -3.52 -9.27 -4.73
CA ALA A 133 -2.25 -8.68 -5.11
C ALA A 133 -2.42 -7.80 -6.35
N PHE A 134 -1.81 -6.62 -6.35
CA PHE A 134 -1.76 -5.74 -7.51
C PHE A 134 -0.40 -5.87 -8.23
N ALA A 135 -0.41 -5.70 -9.55
CA ALA A 135 0.81 -5.57 -10.33
C ALA A 135 1.49 -4.23 -10.01
N ALA A 136 2.73 -4.27 -9.53
CA ALA A 136 3.48 -3.06 -9.19
C ALA A 136 3.60 -2.14 -10.42
N PRO A 137 3.18 -0.88 -10.34
CA PRO A 137 3.39 0.08 -11.41
C PRO A 137 4.88 0.31 -11.66
N PRO A 138 5.28 0.70 -12.87
CA PRO A 138 6.67 1.07 -13.15
C PRO A 138 7.10 2.25 -12.28
N LEU A 139 8.40 2.28 -11.93
CA LEU A 139 8.97 3.43 -11.25
C LEU A 139 8.99 4.64 -12.18
N LEU A 140 8.50 5.77 -11.69
CA LEU A 140 8.59 7.08 -12.34
C LEU A 140 9.96 7.72 -12.09
N ARG A 141 10.56 7.40 -10.94
CA ARG A 141 11.91 7.81 -10.56
C ARG A 141 12.59 6.69 -9.78
N GLU A 142 13.81 6.38 -10.17
CA GLU A 142 14.67 5.37 -9.56
C GLU A 142 16.12 5.88 -9.48
N GLY A 143 17.01 5.09 -8.87
CA GLY A 143 18.42 5.42 -8.71
C GLY A 143 18.75 6.10 -7.39
N PRO A 144 20.06 6.32 -7.13
CA PRO A 144 20.52 6.81 -5.83
C PRO A 144 19.98 8.20 -5.49
N LEU A 145 19.80 8.47 -4.21
CA LEU A 145 19.57 9.81 -3.69
C LEU A 145 20.87 10.61 -3.70
N GLU A 146 20.75 11.95 -3.74
CA GLU A 146 21.90 12.82 -3.53
C GLU A 146 22.44 12.68 -2.10
N GLU A 147 23.77 12.66 -1.92
CA GLU A 147 24.40 12.44 -0.61
C GLU A 147 23.95 13.44 0.46
N ASP A 148 23.77 14.71 0.11
CA ASP A 148 23.26 15.73 1.02
C ASP A 148 21.83 15.40 1.48
N GLU A 149 21.01 14.80 0.62
CA GLU A 149 19.65 14.38 0.96
C GLU A 149 19.66 13.18 1.89
N VAL A 150 20.52 12.19 1.62
CA VAL A 150 20.72 11.04 2.52
C VAL A 150 21.15 11.51 3.90
N GLY A 151 22.10 12.45 3.98
CA GLY A 151 22.55 13.04 5.24
C GLY A 151 21.44 13.72 6.02
N ARG A 152 20.58 14.51 5.32
CA ARG A 152 19.41 15.17 5.95
C ARG A 152 18.39 14.18 6.48
N ILE A 153 18.07 13.15 5.68
CA ILE A 153 17.12 12.11 6.10
C ILE A 153 17.70 11.31 7.28
N ALA A 154 18.96 10.89 7.20
CA ALA A 154 19.60 10.14 8.29
C ALA A 154 19.60 10.95 9.60
N ALA A 155 19.92 12.24 9.55
CA ALA A 155 19.87 13.13 10.71
C ALA A 155 18.46 13.25 11.30
N ALA A 156 17.42 13.37 10.46
CA ALA A 156 16.04 13.42 10.89
C ALA A 156 15.55 12.08 11.48
N LEU A 157 16.12 10.96 11.03
CA LEU A 157 15.86 9.63 11.60
C LEU A 157 16.64 9.36 12.90
N GLY A 158 17.50 10.29 13.35
CA GLY A 158 18.33 10.15 14.54
C GLY A 158 19.50 9.21 14.39
N ILE A 159 19.95 8.91 13.15
CA ILE A 159 21.05 7.99 12.87
C ILE A 159 22.21 8.67 12.15
N PRO A 160 23.46 8.18 12.33
CA PRO A 160 24.58 8.68 11.55
C PRO A 160 24.47 8.23 10.08
N ARG A 161 24.95 9.06 9.14
CA ARG A 161 25.01 8.70 7.71
C ARG A 161 25.66 7.35 7.45
N SER A 162 26.65 6.97 8.27
CA SER A 162 27.37 5.68 8.15
C SER A 162 26.50 4.45 8.48
N ALA A 163 25.33 4.61 9.11
CA ALA A 163 24.39 3.52 9.33
C ALA A 163 23.60 3.16 8.06
N VAL A 164 23.54 4.07 7.09
CA VAL A 164 22.83 3.85 5.82
C VAL A 164 23.71 3.02 4.87
N ARG A 165 23.26 1.82 4.55
CA ARG A 165 23.93 0.84 3.69
C ARG A 165 23.62 1.05 2.21
N GLY A 166 22.39 1.43 1.91
CA GLY A 166 21.89 1.69 0.57
C GLY A 166 20.81 2.77 0.56
N HIS A 167 20.58 3.36 -0.59
CA HIS A 167 19.51 4.34 -0.76
C HIS A 167 19.09 4.43 -2.22
N THR A 168 17.81 4.76 -2.43
CA THR A 168 17.26 4.90 -3.77
C THR A 168 16.00 5.78 -3.78
N TRP A 169 15.68 6.34 -4.93
CA TRP A 169 14.33 6.70 -5.27
C TRP A 169 13.53 5.44 -5.58
N ALA A 170 12.36 5.30 -5.00
CA ALA A 170 11.39 4.23 -5.26
C ALA A 170 10.02 4.85 -5.56
N ASP A 171 10.00 5.79 -6.50
CA ASP A 171 8.82 6.58 -6.83
C ASP A 171 8.00 5.91 -7.93
N ASN A 172 6.85 5.39 -7.55
CA ASN A 172 5.79 4.89 -8.44
C ASN A 172 4.51 5.74 -8.35
N GLY A 173 4.67 7.03 -8.00
CA GLY A 173 3.61 8.02 -7.88
C GLY A 173 3.70 8.87 -6.61
N PRO A 174 3.87 8.29 -5.41
CA PRO A 174 3.96 9.05 -4.16
C PRO A 174 5.28 9.79 -3.93
N GLY A 175 6.40 9.41 -4.57
CA GLY A 175 7.70 10.05 -4.38
C GLY A 175 8.51 9.49 -3.22
N TRP A 176 8.54 8.18 -3.01
CA TRP A 176 9.28 7.55 -1.92
C TRP A 176 10.78 7.65 -2.09
N GLN A 177 11.46 8.04 -1.00
CA GLN A 177 12.91 8.03 -0.80
C GLN A 177 13.23 6.91 0.18
N VAL A 178 14.04 5.93 -0.23
CA VAL A 178 14.30 4.72 0.57
C VAL A 178 15.71 4.75 1.12
N LEU A 179 15.87 4.45 2.40
CA LEU A 179 17.14 4.15 3.07
C LEU A 179 17.14 2.69 3.53
N GLU A 180 18.24 2.00 3.31
CA GLU A 180 18.49 0.65 3.79
C GLU A 180 19.45 0.72 4.99
N LEU A 181 19.05 0.08 6.09
CA LEU A 181 19.87 -0.11 7.28
C LEU A 181 20.39 -1.56 7.34
N GLU A 182 21.22 -1.86 8.32
CA GLU A 182 21.87 -3.17 8.41
C GLU A 182 20.87 -4.29 8.70
N ASP A 183 19.91 -4.03 9.59
CA ASP A 183 18.94 -5.05 10.04
C ASP A 183 17.60 -4.44 10.49
N ALA A 184 16.63 -5.31 10.70
CA ALA A 184 15.29 -4.96 11.15
C ALA A 184 15.28 -4.33 12.55
N GLU A 185 16.20 -4.71 13.45
CA GLU A 185 16.27 -4.16 14.80
C GLU A 185 16.61 -2.67 14.75
N GLN A 186 17.51 -2.26 13.84
CA GLN A 186 17.82 -0.84 13.64
C GLN A 186 16.61 -0.08 13.11
N VAL A 187 15.84 -0.66 12.16
CA VAL A 187 14.61 -0.04 11.65
C VAL A 187 13.60 0.15 12.77
N LEU A 188 13.37 -0.87 13.60
CA LEU A 188 12.44 -0.81 14.72
C LEU A 188 12.85 0.18 15.80
N SER A 189 14.16 0.38 16.01
CA SER A 189 14.70 1.30 17.01
C SER A 189 14.67 2.78 16.63
N LEU A 190 14.30 3.13 15.38
CA LEU A 190 14.25 4.52 14.93
C LEU A 190 13.25 5.34 15.75
N ASP A 191 13.69 6.52 16.19
CA ASP A 191 12.87 7.56 16.81
C ASP A 191 12.99 8.85 15.99
N PRO A 192 12.24 8.99 14.89
CA PRO A 192 12.42 10.05 13.92
C PRO A 192 11.92 11.40 14.41
N ASP A 193 12.68 12.46 14.14
CA ASP A 193 12.15 13.81 14.14
C ASP A 193 11.32 14.03 12.86
N VAL A 194 10.03 13.73 12.98
CA VAL A 194 9.08 13.83 11.86
C VAL A 194 8.92 15.27 11.33
N VAL A 195 9.19 16.28 12.15
CA VAL A 195 9.17 17.68 11.73
C VAL A 195 10.38 17.96 10.84
N ALA A 196 11.54 17.44 11.18
CA ALA A 196 12.76 17.56 10.37
C ALA A 196 12.68 16.81 9.03
N LEU A 197 11.86 15.74 8.94
CA LEU A 197 11.55 15.08 7.66
C LEU A 197 10.79 16.01 6.68
N GLY A 198 9.98 16.95 7.20
CA GLY A 198 9.25 17.93 6.41
C GLY A 198 8.23 17.27 5.47
N ASN A 199 8.28 17.63 4.18
CA ASN A 199 7.37 17.08 3.15
C ASN A 199 7.90 15.83 2.46
N ARG A 200 8.96 15.22 2.98
CA ARG A 200 9.53 13.99 2.41
C ARG A 200 8.62 12.79 2.68
N LYS A 201 8.62 11.86 1.74
CA LYS A 201 8.10 10.52 1.94
C LYS A 201 9.29 9.58 2.02
N VAL A 202 9.56 9.08 3.22
CA VAL A 202 10.76 8.31 3.54
C VAL A 202 10.36 6.89 3.91
N GLY A 203 10.89 5.91 3.18
CA GLY A 203 10.86 4.50 3.53
C GLY A 203 12.18 4.08 4.15
N VAL A 204 12.13 3.25 5.18
CA VAL A 204 13.33 2.63 5.76
C VAL A 204 13.13 1.13 5.77
N ILE A 205 14.15 0.40 5.33
CA ILE A 205 14.15 -1.06 5.25
C ILE A 205 15.36 -1.64 5.95
N GLY A 206 15.16 -2.80 6.61
CA GLY A 206 16.24 -3.59 7.19
C GLY A 206 15.89 -5.07 7.20
N ARG A 207 16.89 -5.92 7.01
CA ARG A 207 16.69 -7.37 6.89
C ARG A 207 16.54 -8.01 8.26
N TRP A 208 15.60 -8.95 8.41
CA TRP A 208 15.50 -9.81 9.58
C TRP A 208 16.60 -10.87 9.53
N ARG A 209 17.37 -11.01 10.63
CA ARG A 209 18.50 -11.96 10.69
C ARG A 209 18.05 -13.43 10.68
N SER A 210 16.83 -13.71 11.12
CA SER A 210 16.21 -15.04 11.14
C SER A 210 15.56 -15.44 9.81
N GLY A 211 15.49 -14.54 8.85
CA GLY A 211 14.84 -14.71 7.55
C GLY A 211 15.80 -15.14 6.45
N GLU A 212 16.88 -15.85 6.75
CA GLU A 212 17.66 -16.51 5.71
C GLU A 212 16.79 -17.60 5.08
N PRO A 213 16.61 -17.61 3.73
CA PRO A 213 16.04 -18.76 3.08
C PRO A 213 16.85 -19.99 3.52
N ASP A 214 16.17 -21.07 3.89
CA ASP A 214 16.88 -22.29 4.16
C ASP A 214 17.70 -22.66 2.90
N ALA A 215 18.81 -23.38 3.09
CA ALA A 215 19.74 -23.74 2.01
C ALA A 215 19.11 -24.59 0.89
N SER A 216 17.82 -24.92 0.99
CA SER A 216 17.06 -25.68 0.00
C SER A 216 16.47 -24.79 -1.10
N GLY A 217 16.44 -23.46 -0.90
CA GLY A 217 15.83 -22.53 -1.85
C GLY A 217 14.30 -22.67 -1.96
N ASP A 218 13.72 -23.53 -1.16
CA ASP A 218 12.28 -23.71 -1.07
C ASP A 218 11.73 -22.63 -0.12
N ALA A 219 11.60 -21.42 -0.65
CA ALA A 219 10.72 -20.43 -0.06
C ALA A 219 9.31 -20.98 -0.24
N SER A 220 8.89 -21.82 0.70
CA SER A 220 7.53 -22.32 0.74
C SER A 220 6.59 -21.12 0.65
N LEU A 221 5.54 -21.27 -0.15
CA LEU A 221 4.43 -20.32 -0.27
C LEU A 221 3.64 -20.19 1.04
N ASP A 222 4.26 -20.53 2.17
CA ASP A 222 3.66 -20.38 3.48
C ASP A 222 3.49 -18.89 3.77
N PRO A 223 2.26 -18.41 3.76
CA PRO A 223 1.96 -17.03 4.10
C PRO A 223 2.40 -16.63 5.52
N ASP A 224 2.65 -17.61 6.37
CA ASP A 224 3.13 -17.45 7.73
C ASP A 224 4.67 -17.55 7.83
N ALA A 225 5.38 -17.62 6.70
CA ALA A 225 6.83 -17.54 6.69
C ALA A 225 7.32 -16.26 7.36
N ALA A 226 8.37 -16.36 8.16
CA ALA A 226 8.98 -15.21 8.84
C ALA A 226 9.31 -14.10 7.83
N PRO A 227 9.04 -12.83 8.14
CA PRO A 227 9.30 -11.74 7.20
C PRO A 227 10.79 -11.63 6.92
N LEU A 228 11.13 -11.38 5.65
CA LEU A 228 12.51 -11.18 5.22
C LEU A 228 13.02 -9.78 5.60
N TYR A 229 12.14 -8.78 5.55
CA TYR A 229 12.44 -7.39 5.83
C TYR A 229 11.42 -6.76 6.77
N GLU A 230 11.89 -5.84 7.61
CA GLU A 230 11.07 -4.85 8.29
C GLU A 230 11.09 -3.55 7.51
N VAL A 231 9.93 -2.91 7.39
CA VAL A 231 9.76 -1.63 6.69
C VAL A 231 9.08 -0.63 7.61
N ARG A 232 9.53 0.63 7.57
CA ARG A 232 8.79 1.77 8.16
C ARG A 232 8.63 2.86 7.12
N ALA A 233 7.50 3.54 7.14
CA ALA A 233 7.12 4.56 6.17
C ALA A 233 6.71 5.86 6.85
N PHE A 234 7.43 6.94 6.57
CA PHE A 234 7.16 8.26 7.11
C PHE A 234 6.62 9.16 6.00
N ALA A 235 5.39 9.62 6.17
CA ALA A 235 4.70 10.52 5.26
C ALA A 235 4.79 11.98 5.76
N PRO A 236 4.49 12.98 4.92
CA PRO A 236 4.43 14.37 5.34
C PRO A 236 3.53 14.59 6.56
N VAL A 237 3.79 15.69 7.31
CA VAL A 237 3.05 16.11 8.51
C VAL A 237 3.23 15.16 9.72
N GLY A 238 4.29 14.37 9.73
CA GLY A 238 4.64 13.57 10.90
C GLY A 238 3.81 12.30 11.07
N VAL A 239 3.24 11.79 10.01
CA VAL A 239 2.47 10.54 10.04
C VAL A 239 3.36 9.38 9.63
N GLU A 240 3.43 8.35 10.48
CA GLU A 240 3.95 7.04 10.09
C GLU A 240 2.78 6.24 9.49
N ASP A 241 2.93 5.83 8.21
CA ASP A 241 1.92 5.01 7.53
C ASP A 241 2.05 3.56 8.01
N PRO A 242 0.96 2.94 8.50
CA PRO A 242 1.02 1.61 9.10
C PRO A 242 1.54 0.52 8.16
N ILE A 243 1.01 0.43 6.93
CA ILE A 243 1.47 -0.52 5.92
C ILE A 243 1.30 0.08 4.53
N THR A 244 2.39 0.22 3.79
CA THR A 244 2.46 1.01 2.57
C THR A 244 2.71 0.13 1.34
N GLY A 245 1.66 -0.21 0.60
CA GLY A 245 1.78 -1.05 -0.59
C GLY A 245 2.66 -0.44 -1.69
N SER A 246 2.54 0.86 -1.95
CA SER A 246 3.35 1.56 -2.98
C SER A 246 4.83 1.60 -2.63
N LEU A 247 5.18 1.83 -1.35
CA LEU A 247 6.56 1.79 -0.88
C LEU A 247 7.15 0.38 -1.03
N ASN A 248 6.43 -0.64 -0.55
CA ASN A 248 6.86 -2.04 -0.65
C ASN A 248 7.03 -2.47 -2.12
N ALA A 249 6.17 -2.00 -3.03
CA ALA A 249 6.32 -2.22 -4.47
C ALA A 249 7.65 -1.63 -5.00
N GLY A 250 7.94 -0.37 -4.67
CA GLY A 250 9.18 0.28 -5.10
C GLY A 250 10.44 -0.33 -4.48
N ILE A 251 10.40 -0.70 -3.20
CA ILE A 251 11.47 -1.45 -2.53
C ILE A 251 11.67 -2.81 -3.22
N GLY A 252 10.59 -3.53 -3.51
CA GLY A 252 10.64 -4.81 -4.18
C GLY A 252 11.31 -4.73 -5.55
N GLN A 253 10.93 -3.74 -6.36
CA GLN A 253 11.58 -3.49 -7.67
C GLN A 253 13.07 -3.18 -7.52
N TRP A 254 13.44 -2.39 -6.52
CA TRP A 254 14.84 -2.08 -6.24
C TRP A 254 15.66 -3.31 -5.83
N LEU A 255 15.11 -4.16 -4.94
CA LEU A 255 15.78 -5.40 -4.50
C LEU A 255 15.91 -6.42 -5.64
N VAL A 256 14.87 -6.55 -6.48
CA VAL A 256 14.91 -7.39 -7.69
C VAL A 256 15.99 -6.92 -8.65
N ALA A 257 16.08 -5.61 -8.92
CA ALA A 257 17.09 -5.03 -9.81
C ALA A 257 18.52 -5.27 -9.31
N ARG A 258 18.73 -5.38 -7.99
CA ARG A 258 20.01 -5.70 -7.34
C ARG A 258 20.32 -7.21 -7.30
N GLY A 259 19.34 -8.07 -7.63
CA GLY A 259 19.46 -9.52 -7.48
C GLY A 259 19.47 -9.98 -6.02
N GLU A 260 18.90 -9.22 -5.11
CA GLU A 260 18.89 -9.48 -3.67
C GLU A 260 17.52 -9.98 -3.16
N ALA A 261 16.51 -9.96 -4.00
CA ALA A 261 15.20 -10.51 -3.69
C ALA A 261 15.08 -11.97 -4.14
N PRO A 262 14.55 -12.87 -3.32
CA PRO A 262 14.10 -14.19 -3.79
C PRO A 262 12.87 -14.03 -4.71
N GLU A 263 12.42 -15.12 -5.35
CA GLU A 263 11.21 -15.08 -6.18
C GLU A 263 9.97 -14.64 -5.40
N ARG A 264 9.89 -15.05 -4.13
CA ARG A 264 8.80 -14.71 -3.20
C ARG A 264 9.35 -14.37 -1.83
N TRP A 265 8.78 -13.36 -1.20
CA TRP A 265 9.12 -12.99 0.16
C TRP A 265 8.00 -12.19 0.81
N THR A 266 8.10 -12.06 2.13
CA THR A 266 7.19 -11.23 2.93
C THR A 266 7.97 -10.09 3.58
N ALA A 267 7.41 -8.90 3.56
CA ALA A 267 7.86 -7.76 4.36
C ALA A 267 6.89 -7.54 5.52
N ALA A 268 7.43 -7.25 6.71
CA ALA A 268 6.67 -6.77 7.85
C ALA A 268 6.65 -5.25 7.87
N GLN A 269 5.55 -4.65 8.25
CA GLN A 269 5.42 -3.22 8.46
C GLN A 269 4.36 -2.90 9.53
N GLY A 270 4.55 -1.80 10.25
CA GLY A 270 3.62 -1.35 11.28
C GLY A 270 3.86 -1.94 12.67
N THR A 271 4.91 -2.72 12.86
CA THR A 271 5.26 -3.37 14.13
C THR A 271 5.33 -2.36 15.28
N VAL A 272 5.99 -1.20 15.10
CA VAL A 272 6.10 -0.14 16.10
C VAL A 272 4.75 0.50 16.42
N LEU A 273 3.81 0.48 15.49
CA LEU A 273 2.45 1.00 15.65
C LEU A 273 1.46 -0.02 16.23
N GLY A 274 1.96 -1.21 16.64
CA GLY A 274 1.11 -2.29 17.13
C GLY A 274 0.27 -2.94 16.04
N ARG A 275 0.69 -2.82 14.78
CA ARG A 275 0.09 -3.51 13.63
C ARG A 275 0.84 -4.79 13.31
N GLU A 276 0.20 -5.68 12.58
CA GLU A 276 0.76 -6.98 12.18
C GLU A 276 0.79 -7.08 10.64
N GLY A 277 1.27 -6.00 9.99
CA GLY A 277 1.30 -5.92 8.55
C GLY A 277 2.19 -6.96 7.90
N ARG A 278 1.66 -7.65 6.90
CA ARG A 278 2.37 -8.61 6.07
C ARG A 278 2.11 -8.29 4.60
N VAL A 279 3.16 -7.84 3.94
CA VAL A 279 3.14 -7.56 2.50
C VAL A 279 3.85 -8.69 1.80
N HIS A 280 3.11 -9.44 0.98
CA HIS A 280 3.65 -10.54 0.19
C HIS A 280 4.06 -10.02 -1.18
N LEU A 281 5.30 -10.30 -1.57
CA LEU A 281 5.85 -9.91 -2.85
C LEU A 281 6.23 -11.17 -3.64
N GLU A 282 5.93 -11.15 -4.93
CA GLU A 282 6.24 -12.26 -5.85
C GLU A 282 6.67 -11.69 -7.20
N GLN A 283 7.84 -12.11 -7.65
CA GLN A 283 8.30 -11.85 -9.01
C GLN A 283 7.83 -12.98 -9.92
N ALA A 284 6.85 -12.69 -10.77
CA ALA A 284 6.36 -13.65 -11.75
C ALA A 284 7.38 -13.89 -12.88
N ALA A 285 7.24 -15.02 -13.57
CA ALA A 285 8.13 -15.42 -14.68
C ALA A 285 8.13 -14.42 -15.86
N ASP A 286 7.06 -13.63 -16.03
CA ASP A 286 6.97 -12.57 -17.03
C ASP A 286 7.66 -11.25 -16.60
N GLY A 287 8.28 -11.23 -15.42
CA GLY A 287 8.94 -10.08 -14.83
C GLY A 287 8.01 -9.16 -14.03
N THR A 288 6.71 -9.42 -13.98
CA THR A 288 5.76 -8.63 -13.16
C THR A 288 6.04 -8.86 -11.68
N LEU A 289 6.21 -7.78 -10.92
CA LEU A 289 6.23 -7.84 -9.46
C LEU A 289 4.80 -7.70 -8.93
N TRP A 290 4.32 -8.70 -8.24
CA TRP A 290 3.03 -8.69 -7.55
C TRP A 290 3.22 -8.32 -6.10
N VAL A 291 2.37 -7.40 -5.60
CA VAL A 291 2.40 -6.92 -4.21
C VAL A 291 1.03 -7.15 -3.61
N GLY A 292 0.95 -7.97 -2.59
CA GLY A 292 -0.32 -8.44 -2.05
C GLY A 292 -0.35 -8.62 -0.55
N GLY A 293 -1.51 -8.95 -0.07
CA GLY A 293 -1.78 -9.27 1.33
C GLY A 293 -3.25 -9.52 1.57
N SER A 294 -3.57 -9.93 2.78
CA SER A 294 -4.94 -10.17 3.21
C SER A 294 -5.72 -8.86 3.35
N THR A 295 -7.01 -8.94 3.11
CA THR A 295 -7.96 -7.82 3.24
C THR A 295 -9.14 -8.26 4.08
N VAL A 296 -9.36 -7.63 5.23
CA VAL A 296 -10.41 -7.98 6.19
C VAL A 296 -11.48 -6.90 6.21
N LEU A 297 -12.74 -7.25 5.97
CA LEU A 297 -13.86 -6.33 6.13
C LEU A 297 -14.15 -6.14 7.62
N THR A 298 -14.05 -4.92 8.13
CA THR A 298 -14.20 -4.61 9.56
C THR A 298 -15.49 -3.87 9.89
N VAL A 299 -15.95 -2.99 8.98
CA VAL A 299 -17.19 -2.22 9.16
C VAL A 299 -18.00 -2.24 7.88
N GLU A 300 -19.28 -2.53 7.99
CA GLU A 300 -20.25 -2.41 6.91
C GLU A 300 -21.45 -1.56 7.35
N GLY A 301 -21.84 -0.61 6.51
CA GLY A 301 -22.93 0.29 6.84
C GLY A 301 -23.23 1.31 5.75
N THR A 302 -23.63 2.50 6.15
CA THR A 302 -23.90 3.60 5.21
C THR A 302 -23.33 4.91 5.74
N ILE A 303 -22.85 5.75 4.83
CA ILE A 303 -22.49 7.14 5.08
C ILE A 303 -23.52 8.06 4.44
N LEU A 304 -23.83 9.17 5.12
CA LEU A 304 -24.65 10.23 4.55
C LEU A 304 -23.72 11.20 3.80
N ALA A 305 -23.78 11.18 2.48
CA ALA A 305 -22.90 11.96 1.62
C ALA A 305 -23.60 12.35 0.31
#